data_44b84e4030bf5abd5c9152e36e58629e
#
_entry.id   44b84e4030bf5abd5c9152e36e58629e
#
_cell.length_a   1.000
_cell.length_b   1.000
_cell.length_c   1.000
_cell.angle_alpha   90.00
_cell.angle_beta   90.00
_cell.angle_gamma   90.00
#
_symmetry.space_group_name_H-M   'P 1'
#
loop_
_entity.id
_entity.type
_entity.pdbx_description
1 polymer ?
#
loop_
_entity_poly.entity_id
_entity_poly.type
_entity_poly.pdbx_seq_one_letter_code
_entity_poly.pdbx_strand_id
1 'polypeptide(L)'
;ISQDRIAYVGKDASHTKGKKTVTINLEKKYVTPGFADPHIHLDQFVLPTEFVKKSLLCGVTSLFSDPIDIVSTCGYSGFKEFVKMTSGLPARFFHVVPGGVPVDRKFSNGKTLNLTEAKSALKIPSVLGLGEVFSWTKVTKRDSQTMKMLSTMLENNCVINGHTAGASGKKLNAYVSSGILSCHEPINFDQVLERLRLGMWIMIREGSIRRDLKDIVPLVLSNKTYTDRLMFCSDGLDPADITKFGHIDHCIRESVKLGLDQVDAISMASKNCFDYYNLGKDLGGIAPGKLADILVFDDLIKMRPKKVFVGGQLVVSNGAIVRKIKNHTVPKWMTKTVKLHKFSDEDFTVRTKDNSANVNVINMKTEIITEKISENLPVKDGNVVASTDKDVWKVAAFDRTFGTTKHTVGFLKNFDAKIGAFASTWNFHENNMIVIGSNEKDMAKAANSLVTTQGGMVVVSDEKILSLMPLQMAGIVSTDSFETVLENFANLNAVLADAGCKFKKPHLIPLFLPFLALPDIRILSTGLVDVKNRSFLKIVT
;
A
#
# COMPACT_ATOMS: atom_id res chain seq x y z
N ILE A 1 -21.55 25.00 -14.53
CA ILE A 1 -21.84 23.98 -13.51
C ILE A 1 -23.19 24.30 -12.91
N SER A 2 -24.03 23.29 -12.72
CA SER A 2 -25.28 23.35 -11.98
C SER A 2 -25.26 22.25 -10.92
N GLN A 3 -25.42 22.63 -9.65
CA GLN A 3 -25.23 21.75 -8.50
C GLN A 3 -23.82 21.11 -8.54
N ASP A 4 -23.72 19.78 -8.62
CA ASP A 4 -22.47 19.03 -8.65
C ASP A 4 -22.05 18.58 -10.06
N ARG A 5 -22.83 18.97 -11.12
CA ARG A 5 -22.62 18.52 -12.51
C ARG A 5 -22.29 19.64 -13.47
N ILE A 6 -21.59 19.30 -14.52
CA ILE A 6 -21.32 20.17 -15.66
C ILE A 6 -22.63 20.30 -16.47
N ALA A 7 -23.17 21.51 -16.55
CA ALA A 7 -24.41 21.75 -17.27
C ALA A 7 -24.18 22.04 -18.76
N TYR A 8 -23.08 22.74 -19.08
CA TYR A 8 -22.79 23.17 -20.45
C TYR A 8 -21.28 23.32 -20.66
N VAL A 9 -20.82 22.96 -21.85
CA VAL A 9 -19.46 23.19 -22.35
C VAL A 9 -19.55 23.78 -23.74
N GLY A 10 -18.98 24.95 -23.98
CA GLY A 10 -19.01 25.62 -25.27
C GLY A 10 -18.31 26.97 -25.25
N LYS A 11 -18.21 27.64 -26.43
CA LYS A 11 -17.52 28.92 -26.59
C LYS A 11 -18.23 30.06 -25.85
N ASP A 12 -19.54 30.02 -25.74
CA ASP A 12 -20.34 31.02 -25.03
C ASP A 12 -21.37 30.34 -24.12
N ALA A 13 -21.27 30.59 -22.84
CA ALA A 13 -22.17 30.10 -21.81
C ALA A 13 -23.08 31.20 -21.25
N SER A 14 -23.15 32.38 -21.86
CA SER A 14 -23.90 33.54 -21.37
C SER A 14 -25.38 33.21 -21.15
N HIS A 15 -25.99 32.42 -22.07
CA HIS A 15 -27.38 31.98 -22.01
C HIS A 15 -27.70 31.08 -20.79
N THR A 16 -26.70 30.55 -20.11
CA THR A 16 -26.87 29.71 -18.91
C THR A 16 -26.77 30.51 -17.61
N LYS A 17 -26.43 31.80 -17.68
CA LYS A 17 -26.22 32.63 -16.50
C LYS A 17 -27.51 33.13 -15.90
N GLY A 18 -27.73 32.86 -14.62
CA GLY A 18 -28.82 33.46 -13.85
C GLY A 18 -28.27 34.47 -12.82
N LYS A 19 -29.17 35.15 -12.11
CA LYS A 19 -28.83 36.20 -11.11
C LYS A 19 -27.88 35.74 -10.00
N LYS A 20 -27.87 34.44 -9.71
CA LYS A 20 -27.00 33.84 -8.65
C LYS A 20 -25.79 33.13 -9.22
N THR A 21 -25.52 33.21 -10.51
CA THR A 21 -24.39 32.50 -11.13
C THR A 21 -23.09 33.22 -10.79
N VAL A 22 -22.18 32.50 -10.13
CA VAL A 22 -20.81 32.95 -9.89
C VAL A 22 -19.98 32.70 -11.16
N THR A 23 -19.37 33.74 -11.69
CA THR A 23 -18.48 33.63 -12.85
C THR A 23 -17.01 33.65 -12.37
N ILE A 24 -16.24 32.62 -12.75
CA ILE A 24 -14.81 32.53 -12.49
C ILE A 24 -14.09 32.68 -13.83
N ASN A 25 -13.39 33.80 -14.02
CA ASN A 25 -12.55 34.02 -15.21
C ASN A 25 -11.24 33.23 -15.06
N LEU A 26 -10.96 32.34 -16.00
CA LEU A 26 -9.75 31.51 -15.97
C LEU A 26 -8.61 32.05 -16.86
N GLU A 27 -8.81 33.20 -17.56
CA GLU A 27 -7.76 33.92 -18.27
C GLU A 27 -6.85 33.06 -19.17
N LYS A 28 -7.44 32.23 -20.02
CA LYS A 28 -6.73 31.30 -20.93
C LYS A 28 -6.01 30.14 -20.23
N LYS A 29 -6.36 29.80 -18.99
CA LYS A 29 -5.80 28.63 -18.28
C LYS A 29 -6.34 27.32 -18.86
N TYR A 30 -5.57 26.26 -18.61
CA TYR A 30 -5.96 24.90 -19.00
C TYR A 30 -6.91 24.29 -17.98
N VAL A 31 -7.85 23.50 -18.47
CA VAL A 31 -8.84 22.80 -17.64
C VAL A 31 -8.81 21.32 -17.98
N THR A 32 -8.71 20.47 -16.98
CA THR A 32 -8.74 19.01 -17.13
C THR A 32 -9.76 18.40 -16.17
N PRO A 33 -10.22 17.15 -16.41
CA PRO A 33 -10.92 16.40 -15.36
C PRO A 33 -10.01 16.17 -14.17
N GLY A 34 -10.62 15.89 -13.00
CA GLY A 34 -9.91 15.47 -11.80
C GLY A 34 -9.15 14.17 -12.03
N PHE A 35 -7.95 14.06 -11.44
CA PHE A 35 -7.14 12.84 -11.53
C PHE A 35 -7.65 11.78 -10.57
N ALA A 36 -7.37 10.52 -10.91
CA ALA A 36 -7.72 9.34 -10.14
C ALA A 36 -6.48 8.47 -9.88
N ASP A 37 -6.38 7.93 -8.67
CA ASP A 37 -5.49 6.80 -8.38
C ASP A 37 -6.32 5.52 -8.32
N PRO A 38 -6.25 4.64 -9.33
CA PRO A 38 -7.10 3.45 -9.45
C PRO A 38 -6.72 2.31 -8.51
N HIS A 39 -5.58 2.39 -7.81
CA HIS A 39 -5.15 1.39 -6.86
C HIS A 39 -4.16 1.96 -5.85
N ILE A 40 -4.59 2.05 -4.60
CA ILE A 40 -3.79 2.57 -3.50
C ILE A 40 -4.16 1.92 -2.17
N HIS A 41 -3.16 1.65 -1.32
CA HIS A 41 -3.33 1.27 0.08
C HIS A 41 -3.33 2.52 0.97
N LEU A 42 -4.54 3.08 1.23
CA LEU A 42 -4.71 4.29 2.04
C LEU A 42 -4.67 4.03 3.55
N ASP A 43 -4.58 2.79 3.93
CA ASP A 43 -4.52 2.34 5.32
C ASP A 43 -3.07 2.19 5.82
N GLN A 44 -2.19 3.08 5.36
CA GLN A 44 -0.77 3.11 5.73
C GLN A 44 -0.36 4.51 6.22
N PHE A 45 0.45 4.57 7.27
CA PHE A 45 1.10 5.73 7.86
C PHE A 45 0.17 6.84 8.38
N VAL A 46 -0.69 7.41 7.55
CA VAL A 46 -1.51 8.59 7.89
C VAL A 46 -3.00 8.32 7.72
N LEU A 47 -3.83 9.02 8.51
CA LEU A 47 -5.28 8.94 8.33
C LEU A 47 -5.70 9.42 6.94
N PRO A 48 -6.79 8.87 6.36
CA PRO A 48 -7.35 9.36 5.09
C PRO A 48 -7.64 10.87 5.08
N THR A 49 -8.01 11.44 6.25
CA THR A 49 -8.22 12.89 6.43
C THR A 49 -6.95 13.72 6.24
N GLU A 50 -5.79 13.14 6.55
CA GLU A 50 -4.49 13.79 6.37
C GLU A 50 -3.95 13.54 4.96
N PHE A 51 -4.08 12.31 4.45
CA PHE A 51 -3.62 11.96 3.11
C PHE A 51 -4.35 12.76 2.01
N VAL A 52 -5.68 12.92 2.13
CA VAL A 52 -6.48 13.65 1.12
C VAL A 52 -6.04 15.08 0.92
N LYS A 53 -5.51 15.75 1.95
CA LYS A 53 -4.98 17.12 1.83
C LYS A 53 -3.86 17.17 0.80
N LYS A 54 -2.92 16.23 0.85
CA LYS A 54 -1.78 16.16 -0.09
C LYS A 54 -2.24 15.72 -1.48
N SER A 55 -3.13 14.73 -1.58
CA SER A 55 -3.68 14.25 -2.85
C SER A 55 -4.41 15.35 -3.62
N LEU A 56 -5.25 16.15 -2.96
CA LEU A 56 -5.98 17.26 -3.58
C LEU A 56 -5.05 18.34 -4.11
N LEU A 57 -3.94 18.65 -3.41
CA LEU A 57 -2.92 19.59 -3.90
C LEU A 57 -2.22 19.08 -5.17
N CYS A 58 -2.23 17.78 -5.40
CA CYS A 58 -1.73 17.11 -6.60
C CYS A 58 -2.81 16.91 -7.69
N GLY A 59 -4.05 17.40 -7.46
CA GLY A 59 -5.16 17.25 -8.41
C GLY A 59 -5.86 15.89 -8.40
N VAL A 60 -5.53 15.02 -7.46
CA VAL A 60 -6.20 13.72 -7.31
C VAL A 60 -7.50 13.92 -6.55
N THR A 61 -8.62 13.81 -7.27
CA THR A 61 -9.97 13.98 -6.74
C THR A 61 -10.68 12.67 -6.45
N SER A 62 -10.12 11.55 -6.94
CA SER A 62 -10.69 10.21 -6.75
C SER A 62 -9.62 9.20 -6.37
N LEU A 63 -9.90 8.38 -5.36
CA LEU A 63 -8.99 7.40 -4.78
C LEU A 63 -9.71 6.05 -4.67
N PHE A 64 -9.10 5.00 -5.24
CA PHE A 64 -9.64 3.64 -5.20
C PHE A 64 -8.80 2.80 -4.23
N SER A 65 -9.31 2.67 -3.02
CA SER A 65 -8.57 2.09 -1.89
C SER A 65 -8.82 0.61 -1.73
N ASP A 66 -7.73 -0.16 -1.58
CA ASP A 66 -7.75 -1.54 -1.09
C ASP A 66 -7.22 -1.57 0.35
N PRO A 67 -8.09 -1.49 1.39
CA PRO A 67 -7.66 -1.37 2.79
C PRO A 67 -7.32 -2.74 3.41
N ILE A 68 -6.32 -3.40 2.85
CA ILE A 68 -5.93 -4.77 3.19
C ILE A 68 -5.43 -4.87 4.63
N ASP A 69 -4.58 -3.94 5.07
CA ASP A 69 -3.93 -4.01 6.37
C ASP A 69 -4.90 -3.73 7.52
N ILE A 70 -5.86 -2.82 7.32
CA ILE A 70 -6.98 -2.62 8.25
C ILE A 70 -7.84 -3.88 8.37
N VAL A 71 -8.14 -4.55 7.26
CA VAL A 71 -8.93 -5.79 7.27
C VAL A 71 -8.17 -6.92 7.95
N SER A 72 -6.90 -7.11 7.64
CA SER A 72 -6.10 -8.19 8.22
C SER A 72 -5.90 -8.02 9.74
N THR A 73 -5.96 -6.80 10.27
CA THR A 73 -5.92 -6.51 11.72
C THR A 73 -7.30 -6.49 12.36
N CYS A 74 -8.24 -5.75 11.77
CA CYS A 74 -9.52 -5.38 12.40
C CYS A 74 -10.73 -6.11 11.80
N GLY A 75 -10.57 -6.86 10.69
CA GLY A 75 -11.63 -7.59 10.01
C GLY A 75 -12.69 -6.68 9.40
N TYR A 76 -13.89 -7.21 9.23
CA TYR A 76 -15.01 -6.49 8.61
C TYR A 76 -15.42 -5.22 9.37
N SER A 77 -15.32 -5.21 10.69
CA SER A 77 -15.59 -4.00 11.49
C SER A 77 -14.58 -2.89 11.18
N GLY A 78 -13.30 -3.24 10.98
CA GLY A 78 -12.27 -2.31 10.53
C GLY A 78 -12.56 -1.76 9.13
N PHE A 79 -12.95 -2.61 8.19
CA PHE A 79 -13.35 -2.21 6.86
C PHE A 79 -14.48 -1.17 6.88
N LYS A 80 -15.57 -1.45 7.61
CA LYS A 80 -16.71 -0.53 7.72
C LYS A 80 -16.32 0.82 8.32
N GLU A 81 -15.51 0.82 9.36
CA GLU A 81 -15.07 2.06 10.00
C GLU A 81 -14.14 2.85 9.07
N PHE A 82 -13.24 2.17 8.33
CA PHE A 82 -12.37 2.82 7.35
C PHE A 82 -13.17 3.48 6.22
N VAL A 83 -14.17 2.79 5.67
CA VAL A 83 -15.10 3.37 4.69
C VAL A 83 -15.81 4.61 5.25
N LYS A 84 -16.24 4.55 6.51
CA LYS A 84 -16.89 5.70 7.19
C LYS A 84 -15.91 6.87 7.38
N MET A 85 -14.63 6.62 7.69
CA MET A 85 -13.60 7.66 7.83
C MET A 85 -13.39 8.46 6.54
N THR A 86 -13.59 7.85 5.38
CA THR A 86 -13.47 8.51 4.08
C THR A 86 -14.74 9.22 3.63
N SER A 87 -15.88 8.92 4.26
CA SER A 87 -17.16 9.53 3.91
C SER A 87 -17.21 11.02 4.25
N GLY A 88 -17.64 11.83 3.31
CA GLY A 88 -17.77 13.28 3.47
C GLY A 88 -16.46 14.07 3.36
N LEU A 89 -15.35 13.43 3.08
CA LEU A 89 -14.11 14.10 2.72
C LEU A 89 -14.27 14.80 1.35
N PRO A 90 -13.51 15.88 1.10
CA PRO A 90 -13.65 16.69 -0.13
C PRO A 90 -12.97 16.06 -1.35
N ALA A 91 -12.96 14.74 -1.44
CA ALA A 91 -12.56 13.92 -2.57
C ALA A 91 -13.49 12.70 -2.65
N ARG A 92 -13.46 11.99 -3.75
CA ARG A 92 -14.23 10.75 -3.91
C ARG A 92 -13.38 9.56 -3.48
N PHE A 93 -13.90 8.79 -2.56
CA PHE A 93 -13.29 7.56 -2.11
C PHE A 93 -14.13 6.38 -2.56
N PHE A 94 -13.51 5.52 -3.32
CA PHE A 94 -14.04 4.22 -3.69
C PHE A 94 -13.23 3.14 -2.99
N HIS A 95 -13.86 2.05 -2.66
CA HIS A 95 -13.23 0.95 -1.95
C HIS A 95 -13.43 -0.36 -2.69
N VAL A 96 -12.52 -1.28 -2.47
CA VAL A 96 -12.68 -2.67 -2.89
C VAL A 96 -12.63 -3.57 -1.66
N VAL A 97 -13.32 -4.70 -1.72
CA VAL A 97 -13.24 -5.74 -0.69
C VAL A 97 -11.87 -6.39 -0.79
N PRO A 98 -11.01 -6.37 0.23
CA PRO A 98 -9.72 -7.05 0.17
C PRO A 98 -9.85 -8.53 -0.17
N GLY A 99 -9.32 -8.93 -1.33
CA GLY A 99 -9.50 -10.27 -1.88
C GLY A 99 -8.33 -11.23 -1.64
N GLY A 100 -7.17 -10.68 -1.28
CA GLY A 100 -5.91 -11.42 -1.21
C GLY A 100 -5.53 -11.95 0.17
N VAL A 101 -6.21 -11.56 1.23
CA VAL A 101 -5.82 -11.91 2.61
C VAL A 101 -6.66 -13.05 3.20
N PRO A 102 -6.02 -13.93 3.96
CA PRO A 102 -4.58 -14.14 4.07
C PRO A 102 -4.01 -14.79 2.80
N VAL A 103 -2.75 -14.49 2.49
CA VAL A 103 -2.07 -15.05 1.29
C VAL A 103 -2.07 -16.58 1.33
N ASP A 104 -1.66 -17.17 2.45
CA ASP A 104 -1.73 -18.62 2.67
C ASP A 104 -2.17 -18.96 4.10
N ARG A 105 -3.38 -19.50 4.25
CA ARG A 105 -3.97 -19.87 5.56
C ARG A 105 -3.18 -20.94 6.32
N LYS A 106 -2.30 -21.69 5.67
CA LYS A 106 -1.43 -22.66 6.35
C LYS A 106 -0.44 -21.97 7.28
N PHE A 107 0.01 -20.77 6.91
CA PHE A 107 1.09 -20.07 7.60
C PHE A 107 0.63 -18.75 8.27
N SER A 108 -0.36 -18.11 7.67
CA SER A 108 -0.86 -16.80 8.10
C SER A 108 -2.03 -16.92 9.08
N ASN A 109 -2.09 -16.00 10.04
CA ASN A 109 -3.17 -15.85 11.00
C ASN A 109 -3.85 -14.47 10.94
N GLY A 110 -3.65 -13.69 9.87
CA GLY A 110 -4.37 -12.43 9.64
C GLY A 110 -5.88 -12.63 9.50
N LYS A 111 -6.68 -11.63 9.89
CA LYS A 111 -8.12 -11.64 9.65
C LYS A 111 -8.42 -11.47 8.17
N THR A 112 -9.63 -11.84 7.77
CA THR A 112 -10.13 -11.74 6.39
C THR A 112 -11.62 -11.48 6.41
N LEU A 113 -12.19 -11.08 5.28
CA LEU A 113 -13.63 -11.06 5.09
C LEU A 113 -14.09 -12.42 4.55
N ASN A 114 -15.09 -12.99 5.19
CA ASN A 114 -15.80 -14.14 4.64
C ASN A 114 -16.78 -13.71 3.55
N LEU A 115 -17.38 -14.67 2.84
CA LEU A 115 -18.29 -14.41 1.73
C LEU A 115 -19.52 -13.57 2.12
N THR A 116 -20.08 -13.81 3.31
CA THR A 116 -21.24 -13.07 3.84
C THR A 116 -20.87 -11.62 4.13
N GLU A 117 -19.70 -11.39 4.72
CA GLU A 117 -19.18 -10.05 4.98
C GLU A 117 -18.86 -9.31 3.68
N ALA A 118 -18.27 -10.00 2.69
CA ALA A 118 -18.02 -9.44 1.36
C ALA A 118 -19.31 -9.00 0.68
N LYS A 119 -20.35 -9.87 0.66
CA LYS A 119 -21.69 -9.51 0.16
C LYS A 119 -22.30 -8.32 0.89
N SER A 120 -22.06 -8.22 2.20
CA SER A 120 -22.53 -7.08 3.00
C SER A 120 -21.77 -5.79 2.68
N ALA A 121 -20.46 -5.90 2.41
CA ALA A 121 -19.63 -4.77 1.99
C ALA A 121 -20.10 -4.21 0.63
N LEU A 122 -20.45 -5.06 -0.33
CA LEU A 122 -20.97 -4.64 -1.65
C LEU A 122 -22.28 -3.84 -1.61
N LYS A 123 -23.01 -3.87 -0.50
CA LYS A 123 -24.20 -3.02 -0.32
C LYS A 123 -23.84 -1.56 -0.01
N ILE A 124 -22.58 -1.26 0.27
CA ILE A 124 -22.11 0.11 0.49
C ILE A 124 -21.82 0.75 -0.87
N PRO A 125 -22.45 1.86 -1.24
CA PRO A 125 -22.36 2.42 -2.60
C PRO A 125 -20.96 2.77 -3.08
N SER A 126 -20.02 3.05 -2.17
CA SER A 126 -18.61 3.33 -2.49
C SER A 126 -17.74 2.07 -2.63
N VAL A 127 -18.29 0.87 -2.44
CA VAL A 127 -17.57 -0.40 -2.60
C VAL A 127 -17.87 -0.96 -3.99
N LEU A 128 -16.86 -1.04 -4.85
CA LEU A 128 -17.02 -1.30 -6.28
C LEU A 128 -16.68 -2.73 -6.70
N GLY A 129 -16.05 -3.51 -5.85
CA GLY A 129 -15.65 -4.86 -6.24
C GLY A 129 -14.65 -5.50 -5.30
N LEU A 130 -13.84 -6.40 -5.85
CA LEU A 130 -12.80 -7.13 -5.16
C LEU A 130 -11.44 -6.46 -5.37
N GLY A 131 -10.67 -6.36 -4.31
CA GLY A 131 -9.28 -5.95 -4.32
C GLY A 131 -8.36 -7.00 -4.93
N GLU A 132 -7.08 -6.82 -4.76
CA GLU A 132 -6.06 -7.65 -5.40
C GLU A 132 -6.22 -9.14 -5.11
N VAL A 133 -6.27 -9.94 -6.17
CA VAL A 133 -6.21 -11.40 -6.08
C VAL A 133 -4.75 -11.86 -6.26
N PHE A 134 -3.95 -11.84 -5.18
CA PHE A 134 -2.52 -12.17 -5.20
C PHE A 134 -2.21 -13.59 -5.65
N SER A 135 -3.03 -14.55 -5.21
CA SER A 135 -2.70 -15.95 -5.39
C SER A 135 -3.28 -16.49 -6.70
N TRP A 136 -2.65 -16.15 -7.84
CA TRP A 136 -3.00 -16.76 -9.12
C TRP A 136 -2.92 -18.30 -9.07
N THR A 137 -2.10 -18.86 -8.17
CA THR A 137 -2.02 -20.31 -7.94
C THR A 137 -3.31 -20.90 -7.37
N LYS A 138 -4.03 -20.17 -6.50
CA LYS A 138 -5.35 -20.60 -5.99
C LYS A 138 -6.40 -20.57 -7.10
N VAL A 139 -6.35 -19.53 -7.95
CA VAL A 139 -7.24 -19.41 -9.11
C VAL A 139 -7.02 -20.57 -10.09
N THR A 140 -5.78 -20.82 -10.49
CA THR A 140 -5.44 -21.90 -11.43
C THR A 140 -5.70 -23.30 -10.88
N LYS A 141 -5.63 -23.49 -9.55
CA LYS A 141 -5.99 -24.73 -8.86
C LYS A 141 -7.47 -24.84 -8.51
N ARG A 142 -8.27 -23.83 -8.88
CA ARG A 142 -9.71 -23.74 -8.58
C ARG A 142 -10.02 -23.91 -7.09
N ASP A 143 -9.27 -23.19 -6.23
CA ASP A 143 -9.57 -23.17 -4.79
C ASP A 143 -11.02 -22.76 -4.55
N SER A 144 -11.75 -23.60 -3.81
CA SER A 144 -13.21 -23.46 -3.66
C SER A 144 -13.64 -22.13 -3.07
N GLN A 145 -12.89 -21.59 -2.09
CA GLN A 145 -13.23 -20.30 -1.46
C GLN A 145 -12.93 -19.14 -2.42
N THR A 146 -11.79 -19.19 -3.09
CA THR A 146 -11.40 -18.20 -4.10
C THR A 146 -12.43 -18.18 -5.24
N MET A 147 -12.80 -19.32 -5.79
CA MET A 147 -13.77 -19.38 -6.89
C MET A 147 -15.17 -18.89 -6.47
N LYS A 148 -15.65 -19.22 -5.27
CA LYS A 148 -16.91 -18.68 -4.73
C LYS A 148 -16.88 -17.17 -4.58
N MET A 149 -15.76 -16.59 -4.14
CA MET A 149 -15.60 -15.14 -4.04
C MET A 149 -15.66 -14.50 -5.43
N LEU A 150 -14.89 -15.01 -6.39
CA LEU A 150 -14.89 -14.52 -7.78
C LEU A 150 -16.29 -14.59 -8.41
N SER A 151 -16.98 -15.74 -8.33
CA SER A 151 -18.36 -15.89 -8.84
C SER A 151 -19.30 -14.88 -8.21
N THR A 152 -19.22 -14.68 -6.89
CA THR A 152 -20.05 -13.67 -6.21
C THR A 152 -19.80 -12.25 -6.75
N MET A 153 -18.56 -11.89 -7.02
CA MET A 153 -18.24 -10.57 -7.57
C MET A 153 -18.78 -10.41 -8.99
N LEU A 154 -18.62 -11.42 -9.84
CA LEU A 154 -19.11 -11.42 -11.22
C LEU A 154 -20.65 -11.35 -11.28
N GLU A 155 -21.36 -12.13 -10.45
CA GLU A 155 -22.82 -12.11 -10.32
C GLU A 155 -23.37 -10.73 -9.92
N ASN A 156 -22.57 -9.91 -9.23
CA ASN A 156 -22.93 -8.55 -8.83
C ASN A 156 -22.36 -7.46 -9.76
N ASN A 157 -21.84 -7.83 -10.94
CA ASN A 157 -21.21 -6.92 -11.92
C ASN A 157 -20.06 -6.08 -11.31
N CYS A 158 -19.35 -6.62 -10.34
CA CYS A 158 -18.25 -5.96 -9.66
C CYS A 158 -16.94 -6.09 -10.44
N VAL A 159 -16.10 -5.08 -10.34
CA VAL A 159 -14.72 -5.13 -10.83
C VAL A 159 -13.89 -6.05 -9.93
N ILE A 160 -12.99 -6.82 -10.53
CA ILE A 160 -12.05 -7.68 -9.80
C ILE A 160 -10.63 -7.25 -10.15
N ASN A 161 -9.91 -6.72 -9.17
CA ASN A 161 -8.53 -6.30 -9.34
C ASN A 161 -7.58 -7.48 -9.24
N GLY A 162 -6.50 -7.42 -10.01
CA GLY A 162 -5.54 -8.50 -10.10
C GLY A 162 -4.13 -8.12 -9.71
N HIS A 163 -3.41 -9.17 -9.30
CA HIS A 163 -1.99 -9.14 -8.96
C HIS A 163 -1.33 -10.37 -9.57
N THR A 164 -0.62 -10.21 -10.70
CA THR A 164 -0.13 -11.33 -11.51
C THR A 164 1.39 -11.46 -11.52
N ALA A 165 2.06 -11.06 -10.41
CA ALA A 165 3.50 -11.23 -10.29
C ALA A 165 3.91 -12.70 -10.55
N GLY A 166 4.81 -12.91 -11.52
CA GLY A 166 5.30 -14.23 -11.90
C GLY A 166 4.34 -15.13 -12.68
N ALA A 167 3.15 -14.64 -13.06
CA ALA A 167 2.22 -15.37 -13.93
C ALA A 167 2.43 -14.99 -15.40
N SER A 168 2.46 -15.99 -16.28
CA SER A 168 2.58 -15.85 -17.74
C SER A 168 1.96 -17.04 -18.47
N GLY A 169 1.76 -16.96 -19.76
CA GLY A 169 1.31 -18.03 -20.64
C GLY A 169 -0.02 -18.64 -20.17
N LYS A 170 -0.07 -19.96 -20.07
CA LYS A 170 -1.28 -20.71 -19.65
C LYS A 170 -1.82 -20.28 -18.28
N LYS A 171 -0.92 -19.95 -17.35
CA LYS A 171 -1.31 -19.52 -15.99
C LYS A 171 -2.02 -18.17 -16.01
N LEU A 172 -1.49 -17.22 -16.77
CA LEU A 172 -2.10 -15.91 -16.94
C LEU A 172 -3.43 -16.00 -17.67
N ASN A 173 -3.54 -16.82 -18.72
CA ASN A 173 -4.79 -17.09 -19.43
C ASN A 173 -5.88 -17.62 -18.47
N ALA A 174 -5.55 -18.63 -17.65
CA ALA A 174 -6.47 -19.19 -16.66
C ALA A 174 -6.91 -18.14 -15.61
N TYR A 175 -6.01 -17.26 -15.23
CA TYR A 175 -6.31 -16.17 -14.30
C TYR A 175 -7.28 -15.15 -14.92
N VAL A 176 -7.01 -14.68 -16.12
CA VAL A 176 -7.85 -13.72 -16.85
C VAL A 176 -9.23 -14.29 -17.15
N SER A 177 -9.30 -15.58 -17.57
CA SER A 177 -10.58 -16.26 -17.84
C SER A 177 -11.49 -16.41 -16.62
N SER A 178 -10.96 -16.15 -15.42
CA SER A 178 -11.73 -16.12 -14.17
C SER A 178 -12.37 -14.75 -13.89
N GLY A 179 -12.32 -13.81 -14.84
CA GLY A 179 -12.91 -12.48 -14.74
C GLY A 179 -12.03 -11.41 -14.08
N ILE A 180 -10.75 -11.70 -13.84
CA ILE A 180 -9.80 -10.75 -13.25
C ILE A 180 -9.11 -9.98 -14.37
N LEU A 181 -9.43 -8.69 -14.52
CA LEU A 181 -9.11 -7.93 -15.73
C LEU A 181 -8.13 -6.77 -15.51
N SER A 182 -7.44 -6.67 -14.38
CA SER A 182 -6.39 -5.66 -14.17
C SER A 182 -5.11 -6.26 -13.60
N CYS A 183 -4.02 -5.50 -13.69
CA CYS A 183 -2.76 -5.82 -13.04
C CYS A 183 -1.88 -4.58 -12.91
N HIS A 184 -1.19 -4.43 -11.76
CA HIS A 184 -0.18 -3.39 -11.52
C HIS A 184 1.24 -3.96 -11.35
N GLU A 185 1.45 -5.25 -11.61
CA GLU A 185 2.72 -5.96 -11.39
C GLU A 185 3.68 -6.08 -12.60
N PRO A 186 3.33 -5.71 -13.84
CA PRO A 186 4.30 -5.73 -14.93
C PRO A 186 5.50 -4.82 -14.65
N ILE A 187 6.70 -5.36 -14.84
CA ILE A 187 7.98 -4.64 -14.63
C ILE A 187 8.72 -4.35 -15.92
N ASN A 188 8.22 -4.86 -17.05
CA ASN A 188 8.80 -4.65 -18.36
C ASN A 188 7.71 -4.70 -19.43
N PHE A 189 8.08 -4.32 -20.65
CA PHE A 189 7.13 -4.21 -21.76
C PHE A 189 6.52 -5.55 -22.19
N ASP A 190 7.29 -6.63 -22.20
CA ASP A 190 6.76 -7.94 -22.61
C ASP A 190 5.63 -8.39 -21.69
N GLN A 191 5.76 -8.15 -20.39
CA GLN A 191 4.71 -8.43 -19.42
C GLN A 191 3.49 -7.51 -19.62
N VAL A 192 3.69 -6.23 -19.95
CA VAL A 192 2.60 -5.30 -20.29
C VAL A 192 1.89 -5.80 -21.54
N LEU A 193 2.63 -6.09 -22.61
CA LEU A 193 2.08 -6.51 -23.89
C LEU A 193 1.29 -7.83 -23.79
N GLU A 194 1.82 -8.81 -23.06
CA GLU A 194 1.15 -10.09 -22.82
C GLU A 194 -0.23 -9.88 -22.18
N ARG A 195 -0.33 -9.02 -21.18
CA ARG A 195 -1.58 -8.72 -20.46
C ARG A 195 -2.56 -7.93 -21.32
N LEU A 196 -2.09 -6.92 -22.06
CA LEU A 196 -2.93 -6.15 -22.99
C LEU A 196 -3.54 -7.05 -24.08
N ARG A 197 -2.74 -8.00 -24.63
CA ARG A 197 -3.24 -8.99 -25.60
C ARG A 197 -4.32 -9.91 -25.05
N LEU A 198 -4.36 -10.12 -23.74
CA LEU A 198 -5.42 -10.86 -23.05
C LEU A 198 -6.60 -9.97 -22.61
N GLY A 199 -6.59 -8.70 -23.00
CA GLY A 199 -7.66 -7.76 -22.69
C GLY A 199 -7.62 -7.15 -21.28
N MET A 200 -6.51 -7.30 -20.55
CA MET A 200 -6.36 -6.71 -19.22
C MET A 200 -6.11 -5.19 -19.29
N TRP A 201 -6.50 -4.52 -18.23
CA TRP A 201 -6.08 -3.16 -17.91
C TRP A 201 -4.78 -3.17 -17.13
N ILE A 202 -3.87 -2.27 -17.45
CA ILE A 202 -2.56 -2.17 -16.82
C ILE A 202 -2.46 -0.86 -16.05
N MET A 203 -2.15 -0.96 -14.77
CA MET A 203 -1.86 0.16 -13.90
C MET A 203 -0.34 0.24 -13.76
N ILE A 204 0.30 1.20 -14.46
CA ILE A 204 1.75 1.42 -14.38
C ILE A 204 2.04 2.03 -13.01
N ARG A 205 2.81 1.33 -12.21
CA ARG A 205 3.07 1.69 -10.83
C ARG A 205 4.18 2.74 -10.72
N GLU A 206 3.91 3.80 -9.97
CA GLU A 206 4.88 4.84 -9.62
C GLU A 206 4.63 5.30 -8.18
N GLY A 207 5.03 4.47 -7.23
CA GLY A 207 4.83 4.70 -5.80
C GLY A 207 6.11 4.56 -4.98
N SER A 208 5.96 4.38 -3.68
CA SER A 208 7.08 4.29 -2.76
C SER A 208 7.78 2.93 -2.77
N ILE A 209 7.06 1.86 -3.12
CA ILE A 209 7.60 0.50 -3.17
C ILE A 209 8.33 0.26 -4.49
N ARG A 210 7.71 0.68 -5.60
CA ARG A 210 8.28 0.50 -6.96
C ARG A 210 7.93 1.67 -7.87
N ARG A 211 8.80 1.88 -8.87
CA ARG A 211 8.72 2.95 -9.87
C ARG A 211 9.02 2.38 -11.24
N ASP A 212 7.96 2.08 -11.99
CA ASP A 212 8.05 1.31 -13.24
C ASP A 212 7.89 2.20 -14.50
N LEU A 213 7.59 3.51 -14.35
CA LEU A 213 7.37 4.41 -15.51
C LEU A 213 8.54 4.45 -16.48
N LYS A 214 9.77 4.56 -15.95
CA LYS A 214 10.99 4.70 -16.76
C LYS A 214 11.27 3.47 -17.63
N ASP A 215 10.87 2.32 -17.15
CA ASP A 215 11.11 1.04 -17.84
C ASP A 215 9.97 0.71 -18.82
N ILE A 216 8.76 1.20 -18.59
CA ILE A 216 7.57 0.85 -19.38
C ILE A 216 7.25 1.89 -20.45
N VAL A 217 7.20 3.19 -20.09
CA VAL A 217 6.70 4.24 -21.01
C VAL A 217 7.51 4.36 -22.29
N PRO A 218 8.86 4.35 -22.31
CA PRO A 218 9.62 4.42 -23.56
C PRO A 218 9.32 3.27 -24.52
N LEU A 219 9.03 2.09 -23.97
CA LEU A 219 8.72 0.89 -24.76
C LEU A 219 7.28 0.91 -25.29
N VAL A 220 6.33 1.48 -24.53
CA VAL A 220 4.96 1.76 -25.01
C VAL A 220 5.02 2.66 -26.25
N LEU A 221 5.83 3.71 -26.21
CA LEU A 221 6.00 4.67 -27.31
C LEU A 221 6.69 4.04 -28.53
N SER A 222 7.82 3.38 -28.33
CA SER A 222 8.60 2.77 -29.44
C SER A 222 7.80 1.69 -30.17
N ASN A 223 6.91 0.99 -29.49
CA ASN A 223 6.05 -0.04 -30.06
C ASN A 223 4.68 0.48 -30.51
N LYS A 224 4.44 1.80 -30.48
CA LYS A 224 3.15 2.42 -30.85
C LYS A 224 1.94 1.74 -30.20
N THR A 225 2.09 1.39 -28.90
CA THR A 225 1.04 0.69 -28.15
C THR A 225 -0.05 1.68 -27.76
N TYR A 226 -1.31 1.31 -27.98
CA TYR A 226 -2.46 2.10 -27.54
C TYR A 226 -2.51 2.25 -26.03
N THR A 227 -2.86 3.44 -25.57
CA THR A 227 -2.86 3.80 -24.15
C THR A 227 -4.22 3.63 -23.48
N ASP A 228 -5.27 3.27 -24.22
CA ASP A 228 -6.67 3.24 -23.75
C ASP A 228 -6.92 2.30 -22.57
N ARG A 229 -6.06 1.28 -22.38
CA ARG A 229 -6.11 0.35 -21.24
C ARG A 229 -4.93 0.50 -20.29
N LEU A 230 -4.20 1.60 -20.41
CA LEU A 230 -3.12 1.94 -19.49
C LEU A 230 -3.62 2.99 -18.49
N MET A 231 -3.21 2.85 -17.25
CA MET A 231 -3.49 3.77 -16.14
C MET A 231 -2.21 3.94 -15.31
N PHE A 232 -2.14 4.99 -14.52
CA PHE A 232 -1.13 5.14 -13.48
C PHE A 232 -1.72 4.78 -12.13
N CYS A 233 -0.92 4.18 -11.23
CA CYS A 233 -1.29 3.99 -9.84
C CYS A 233 -0.08 4.20 -8.91
N SER A 234 -0.35 4.46 -7.64
CA SER A 234 0.71 4.55 -6.63
C SER A 234 0.97 3.23 -5.91
N ASP A 235 -0.04 2.37 -5.77
CA ASP A 235 -0.02 1.15 -4.94
C ASP A 235 0.17 1.48 -3.46
N GLY A 236 1.35 1.94 -3.05
CA GLY A 236 1.63 2.50 -1.73
C GLY A 236 2.47 3.77 -1.85
N LEU A 237 2.13 4.79 -1.08
CA LEU A 237 2.76 6.10 -1.13
C LEU A 237 3.07 6.62 0.26
N ASP A 238 4.36 6.64 0.63
CA ASP A 238 4.82 7.11 1.91
C ASP A 238 4.80 8.65 2.03
N PRO A 239 4.80 9.21 3.25
CA PRO A 239 4.72 10.65 3.47
C PRO A 239 5.87 11.45 2.84
N ALA A 240 7.07 10.88 2.74
CA ALA A 240 8.22 11.56 2.16
C ALA A 240 8.09 11.65 0.63
N ASP A 241 7.68 10.57 -0.01
CA ASP A 241 7.56 10.51 -1.46
C ASP A 241 6.42 11.40 -1.99
N ILE A 242 5.23 11.40 -1.36
CA ILE A 242 4.15 12.30 -1.79
C ILE A 242 4.52 13.77 -1.60
N THR A 243 5.29 14.09 -0.55
CA THR A 243 5.78 15.45 -0.31
C THR A 243 6.80 15.86 -1.36
N LYS A 244 7.75 14.99 -1.67
CA LYS A 244 8.87 15.27 -2.57
C LYS A 244 8.48 15.28 -4.04
N PHE A 245 7.71 14.29 -4.47
CA PHE A 245 7.42 14.06 -5.89
C PHE A 245 6.00 14.47 -6.27
N GLY A 246 5.04 14.29 -5.39
CA GLY A 246 3.61 14.43 -5.64
C GLY A 246 2.91 13.07 -5.68
N HIS A 247 1.78 13.02 -6.35
CA HIS A 247 0.94 11.84 -6.50
C HIS A 247 0.79 11.47 -8.00
N ILE A 248 -0.39 11.28 -8.52
CA ILE A 248 -0.65 10.98 -9.95
C ILE A 248 -0.16 12.12 -10.88
N ASP A 249 -0.13 13.37 -10.41
CA ASP A 249 0.49 14.48 -11.15
C ASP A 249 2.00 14.25 -11.44
N HIS A 250 2.70 13.53 -10.55
CA HIS A 250 4.08 13.09 -10.79
C HIS A 250 4.14 12.07 -11.94
N CYS A 251 3.23 11.10 -11.96
CA CYS A 251 3.18 10.11 -13.04
C CYS A 251 2.99 10.77 -14.41
N ILE A 252 2.10 11.78 -14.49
CA ILE A 252 1.88 12.53 -15.73
C ILE A 252 3.16 13.27 -16.14
N ARG A 253 3.77 14.05 -15.21
CA ARG A 253 4.98 14.80 -15.51
C ARG A 253 6.13 13.93 -16.01
N GLU A 254 6.38 12.82 -15.33
CA GLU A 254 7.48 11.92 -15.71
C GLU A 254 7.20 11.22 -17.03
N SER A 255 5.96 10.79 -17.28
CA SER A 255 5.59 10.16 -18.55
C SER A 255 5.70 11.11 -19.74
N VAL A 256 5.30 12.38 -19.57
CA VAL A 256 5.45 13.41 -20.62
C VAL A 256 6.93 13.73 -20.86
N LYS A 257 7.77 13.80 -19.83
CA LYS A 257 9.23 13.93 -19.99
C LYS A 257 9.86 12.76 -20.76
N LEU A 258 9.29 11.55 -20.64
CA LEU A 258 9.70 10.37 -21.37
C LEU A 258 9.16 10.35 -22.82
N GLY A 259 8.32 11.34 -23.20
CA GLY A 259 7.81 11.52 -24.56
C GLY A 259 6.36 11.11 -24.76
N LEU A 260 5.63 10.70 -23.71
CA LEU A 260 4.20 10.39 -23.85
C LEU A 260 3.42 11.67 -24.18
N ASP A 261 2.45 11.57 -25.06
CA ASP A 261 1.54 12.68 -25.33
C ASP A 261 0.81 13.12 -24.07
N GLN A 262 0.63 14.42 -23.94
CA GLN A 262 0.09 15.00 -22.71
C GLN A 262 -1.38 14.67 -22.49
N VAL A 263 -2.17 14.55 -23.58
CA VAL A 263 -3.59 14.18 -23.52
C VAL A 263 -3.72 12.71 -23.15
N ASP A 264 -2.85 11.85 -23.70
CA ASP A 264 -2.78 10.44 -23.34
C ASP A 264 -2.41 10.27 -21.87
N ALA A 265 -1.39 10.98 -21.38
CA ALA A 265 -0.99 10.93 -19.97
C ALA A 265 -2.14 11.39 -19.02
N ILE A 266 -2.86 12.46 -19.38
CA ILE A 266 -4.05 12.91 -18.63
C ILE A 266 -5.17 11.87 -18.70
N SER A 267 -5.38 11.23 -19.85
CA SER A 267 -6.38 10.18 -20.03
C SER A 267 -6.07 8.95 -19.17
N MET A 268 -4.80 8.53 -19.10
CA MET A 268 -4.33 7.45 -18.23
C MET A 268 -4.51 7.79 -16.74
N ALA A 269 -4.44 9.06 -16.37
CA ALA A 269 -4.63 9.56 -15.01
C ALA A 269 -6.10 9.88 -14.66
N SER A 270 -7.04 9.73 -15.60
CA SER A 270 -8.44 10.14 -15.40
C SER A 270 -9.40 9.19 -16.11
N LYS A 271 -9.72 9.45 -17.39
CA LYS A 271 -10.72 8.73 -18.18
C LYS A 271 -10.56 7.21 -18.07
N ASN A 272 -9.38 6.68 -18.31
CA ASN A 272 -9.13 5.24 -18.32
C ASN A 272 -9.43 4.59 -16.96
N CYS A 273 -9.09 5.27 -15.85
CA CYS A 273 -9.40 4.79 -14.51
C CYS A 273 -10.90 4.64 -14.28
N PHE A 274 -11.67 5.65 -14.69
CA PHE A 274 -13.12 5.63 -14.51
C PHE A 274 -13.82 4.66 -15.47
N ASP A 275 -13.32 4.48 -16.69
CA ASP A 275 -13.82 3.47 -17.63
C ASP A 275 -13.60 2.06 -17.09
N TYR A 276 -12.43 1.78 -16.51
CA TYR A 276 -12.14 0.50 -15.86
C TYR A 276 -13.13 0.16 -14.72
N TYR A 277 -13.48 1.15 -13.90
CA TYR A 277 -14.41 0.97 -12.78
C TYR A 277 -15.88 1.18 -13.14
N ASN A 278 -16.24 1.26 -14.42
CA ASN A 278 -17.60 1.53 -14.92
C ASN A 278 -18.20 2.85 -14.43
N LEU A 279 -17.36 3.84 -14.11
CA LEU A 279 -17.74 5.18 -13.65
C LEU A 279 -17.61 6.24 -14.76
N GLY A 280 -17.21 5.86 -15.97
CA GLY A 280 -16.98 6.76 -17.09
C GLY A 280 -18.20 7.58 -17.51
N LYS A 281 -19.42 7.12 -17.19
CA LYS A 281 -20.65 7.90 -17.39
C LYS A 281 -20.64 9.21 -16.59
N ASP A 282 -20.15 9.17 -15.35
CA ASP A 282 -20.23 10.29 -14.40
C ASP A 282 -18.92 11.06 -14.24
N LEU A 283 -17.77 10.44 -14.46
CA LEU A 283 -16.42 10.97 -14.15
C LEU A 283 -15.47 10.88 -15.35
N GLY A 284 -14.27 11.40 -15.23
CA GLY A 284 -13.17 11.23 -16.19
C GLY A 284 -13.24 12.12 -17.42
N GLY A 285 -14.08 13.14 -17.45
CA GLY A 285 -14.16 14.05 -18.60
C GLY A 285 -14.88 15.34 -18.28
N ILE A 286 -14.69 16.34 -19.15
CA ILE A 286 -15.40 17.62 -19.10
C ILE A 286 -16.47 17.62 -20.17
N ALA A 287 -17.68 17.18 -19.80
CA ALA A 287 -18.83 17.11 -20.69
C ALA A 287 -20.14 17.33 -19.91
N PRO A 288 -21.21 17.81 -20.57
CA PRO A 288 -22.52 17.97 -19.92
C PRO A 288 -23.01 16.66 -19.31
N GLY A 289 -23.54 16.73 -18.09
CA GLY A 289 -24.02 15.60 -17.31
C GLY A 289 -22.96 14.95 -16.40
N LYS A 290 -21.66 15.10 -16.66
CA LYS A 290 -20.61 14.58 -15.78
C LYS A 290 -20.49 15.38 -14.49
N LEU A 291 -20.02 14.74 -13.44
CA LEU A 291 -19.69 15.37 -12.16
C LEU A 291 -18.58 16.43 -12.37
N ALA A 292 -18.72 17.56 -11.71
CA ALA A 292 -17.83 18.70 -11.91
C ALA A 292 -16.57 18.57 -11.03
N ASP A 293 -15.79 17.52 -11.27
CA ASP A 293 -14.45 17.34 -10.72
C ASP A 293 -13.46 17.91 -11.75
N ILE A 294 -12.95 19.12 -11.47
CA ILE A 294 -12.26 19.95 -12.45
C ILE A 294 -10.99 20.50 -11.87
N LEU A 295 -9.91 20.41 -12.64
CA LEU A 295 -8.61 21.00 -12.33
C LEU A 295 -8.33 22.19 -13.24
N VAL A 296 -7.70 23.22 -12.70
CA VAL A 296 -7.31 24.41 -13.45
C VAL A 296 -5.81 24.62 -13.30
N PHE A 297 -5.09 24.77 -14.41
CA PHE A 297 -3.64 24.91 -14.48
C PHE A 297 -3.24 26.19 -15.19
N ASP A 298 -2.16 26.83 -14.73
CA ASP A 298 -1.49 27.91 -15.46
C ASP A 298 -0.72 27.35 -16.68
N ASP A 299 -0.06 26.21 -16.47
CA ASP A 299 0.63 25.45 -17.51
C ASP A 299 0.49 23.94 -17.24
N LEU A 300 0.59 23.15 -18.29
CA LEU A 300 0.49 21.69 -18.20
C LEU A 300 1.84 20.99 -18.02
N ILE A 301 2.97 21.71 -18.00
CA ILE A 301 4.32 21.15 -17.82
C ILE A 301 4.52 20.80 -16.34
N LYS A 302 4.22 21.75 -15.46
CA LYS A 302 4.34 21.56 -14.01
C LYS A 302 3.28 20.64 -13.43
N MET A 303 2.14 20.50 -14.09
CA MET A 303 0.99 19.68 -13.67
C MET A 303 0.59 19.89 -12.19
N ARG A 304 0.74 21.13 -11.70
CA ARG A 304 0.29 21.54 -10.36
C ARG A 304 -0.95 22.40 -10.50
N PRO A 305 -2.13 21.93 -10.06
CA PRO A 305 -3.36 22.68 -10.25
C PRO A 305 -3.39 23.94 -9.37
N LYS A 306 -3.80 25.07 -9.96
CA LYS A 306 -4.09 26.32 -9.25
C LYS A 306 -5.41 26.26 -8.52
N LYS A 307 -6.39 25.58 -9.12
CA LYS A 307 -7.69 25.36 -8.50
C LYS A 307 -8.12 23.91 -8.70
N VAL A 308 -8.73 23.36 -7.67
CA VAL A 308 -9.36 22.02 -7.72
C VAL A 308 -10.81 22.17 -7.29
N PHE A 309 -11.70 21.69 -8.14
CA PHE A 309 -13.12 21.58 -7.84
C PHE A 309 -13.49 20.11 -7.72
N VAL A 310 -14.30 19.77 -6.72
CA VAL A 310 -14.89 18.45 -6.53
C VAL A 310 -16.40 18.62 -6.39
N GLY A 311 -17.17 18.00 -7.29
CA GLY A 311 -18.63 18.22 -7.37
C GLY A 311 -18.99 19.69 -7.50
N GLY A 312 -18.25 20.45 -8.31
CA GLY A 312 -18.46 21.89 -8.52
C GLY A 312 -18.03 22.79 -7.36
N GLN A 313 -17.59 22.26 -6.25
CA GLN A 313 -17.13 23.04 -5.09
C GLN A 313 -15.63 23.24 -5.12
N LEU A 314 -15.17 24.47 -4.93
CA LEU A 314 -13.75 24.80 -4.85
C LEU A 314 -13.16 24.22 -3.56
N VAL A 315 -12.16 23.34 -3.67
CA VAL A 315 -11.49 22.68 -2.56
C VAL A 315 -10.03 23.08 -2.41
N VAL A 316 -9.36 23.44 -3.52
CA VAL A 316 -8.00 23.98 -3.53
C VAL A 316 -7.98 25.29 -4.30
N SER A 317 -7.27 26.28 -3.77
CA SER A 317 -6.96 27.54 -4.48
C SER A 317 -5.55 27.96 -4.16
N ASN A 318 -4.76 28.23 -5.23
CA ASN A 318 -3.37 28.71 -5.13
C ASN A 318 -2.48 27.88 -4.20
N GLY A 319 -2.57 26.53 -4.30
CA GLY A 319 -1.76 25.61 -3.50
C GLY A 319 -2.18 25.45 -2.05
N ALA A 320 -3.36 25.97 -1.67
CA ALA A 320 -3.91 25.82 -0.31
C ALA A 320 -5.29 25.15 -0.34
N ILE A 321 -5.56 24.30 0.64
CA ILE A 321 -6.90 23.75 0.89
C ILE A 321 -7.79 24.88 1.43
N VAL A 322 -8.88 25.18 0.72
CA VAL A 322 -9.81 26.26 1.10
C VAL A 322 -11.10 25.73 1.72
N ARG A 323 -11.34 24.44 1.63
CA ARG A 323 -12.49 23.77 2.28
C ARG A 323 -12.06 23.10 3.57
N LYS A 324 -12.78 23.39 4.67
CA LYS A 324 -12.51 22.72 5.94
C LYS A 324 -12.72 21.20 5.82
N ILE A 325 -11.70 20.44 6.18
CA ILE A 325 -11.75 18.98 6.27
C ILE A 325 -12.09 18.63 7.72
N LYS A 326 -13.18 17.90 7.92
CA LYS A 326 -13.57 17.43 9.24
C LYS A 326 -12.72 16.22 9.60
N ASN A 327 -12.02 16.29 10.72
CA ASN A 327 -11.30 15.14 11.24
C ASN A 327 -12.29 14.07 11.72
N HIS A 328 -11.98 12.82 11.42
CA HIS A 328 -12.68 11.67 11.95
C HIS A 328 -12.01 11.21 13.25
N THR A 329 -12.82 10.90 14.27
CA THR A 329 -12.30 10.37 15.53
C THR A 329 -12.13 8.86 15.40
N VAL A 330 -10.90 8.38 15.56
CA VAL A 330 -10.59 6.94 15.53
C VAL A 330 -11.22 6.28 16.77
N PRO A 331 -12.03 5.23 16.60
CA PRO A 331 -12.61 4.51 17.73
C PRO A 331 -11.54 3.86 18.62
N LYS A 332 -11.72 3.91 19.94
CA LYS A 332 -10.76 3.35 20.90
C LYS A 332 -10.40 1.88 20.67
N TRP A 333 -11.32 1.07 20.14
CA TRP A 333 -11.05 -0.33 19.86
C TRP A 333 -10.04 -0.53 18.71
N MET A 334 -9.94 0.43 17.78
CA MET A 334 -8.93 0.42 16.72
C MET A 334 -7.54 0.88 17.19
N THR A 335 -7.46 1.57 18.32
CA THR A 335 -6.19 1.98 18.94
C THR A 335 -5.76 1.04 20.08
N LYS A 336 -6.34 -0.15 20.18
CA LYS A 336 -6.00 -1.20 21.15
C LYS A 336 -5.89 -2.56 20.45
N THR A 337 -5.07 -2.63 19.42
CA THR A 337 -4.95 -3.81 18.57
C THR A 337 -3.65 -4.60 18.79
N VAL A 338 -2.69 -4.04 19.51
CA VAL A 338 -1.46 -4.72 19.89
C VAL A 338 -1.69 -5.47 21.21
N LYS A 339 -2.08 -6.74 21.10
CA LYS A 339 -2.45 -7.61 22.23
C LYS A 339 -1.27 -8.49 22.63
N LEU A 340 -0.21 -7.88 23.08
CA LEU A 340 1.01 -8.58 23.50
C LEU A 340 1.31 -8.33 24.98
N HIS A 341 2.04 -9.27 25.58
CA HIS A 341 2.53 -9.15 26.96
C HIS A 341 3.71 -8.18 27.05
N LYS A 342 4.18 -7.92 28.26
CA LYS A 342 5.46 -7.22 28.48
C LYS A 342 6.61 -8.19 28.21
N PHE A 343 7.51 -7.79 27.33
CA PHE A 343 8.65 -8.61 26.90
C PHE A 343 9.83 -8.53 27.86
N SER A 344 10.57 -9.64 27.95
CA SER A 344 11.87 -9.79 28.56
C SER A 344 12.89 -10.32 27.54
N ASP A 345 14.15 -10.39 27.90
CA ASP A 345 15.22 -10.94 27.08
C ASP A 345 14.94 -12.39 26.67
N GLU A 346 14.28 -13.17 27.54
CA GLU A 346 13.94 -14.58 27.31
C GLU A 346 13.03 -14.80 26.11
N ASP A 347 12.18 -13.83 25.78
CA ASP A 347 11.26 -13.91 24.63
C ASP A 347 11.99 -13.93 23.27
N PHE A 348 13.29 -13.60 23.28
CA PHE A 348 14.14 -13.53 22.08
C PHE A 348 15.22 -14.60 22.05
N THR A 349 15.15 -15.61 22.92
CA THR A 349 16.15 -16.68 22.99
C THR A 349 15.90 -17.79 21.97
N VAL A 350 16.99 -18.36 21.43
CA VAL A 350 16.97 -19.58 20.61
C VAL A 350 17.83 -20.61 21.32
N ARG A 351 17.20 -21.56 21.99
CA ARG A 351 17.89 -22.52 22.87
C ARG A 351 18.48 -23.70 22.10
N THR A 352 19.70 -24.09 22.47
CA THR A 352 20.40 -25.31 22.07
C THR A 352 21.28 -25.85 23.20
N LYS A 353 21.63 -27.13 23.12
CA LYS A 353 22.54 -27.77 24.04
C LYS A 353 23.99 -27.77 23.55
N ASP A 354 24.22 -27.42 22.29
CA ASP A 354 25.52 -27.43 21.65
C ASP A 354 26.29 -26.13 21.93
N ASN A 355 27.62 -26.16 21.78
CA ASN A 355 28.48 -24.98 21.94
C ASN A 355 28.45 -24.04 20.71
N SER A 356 27.98 -24.53 19.57
CA SER A 356 27.69 -23.76 18.35
C SER A 356 26.52 -24.39 17.64
N ALA A 357 25.77 -23.61 16.85
CA ALA A 357 24.59 -24.09 16.16
C ALA A 357 24.59 -23.70 14.68
N ASN A 358 24.33 -24.68 13.83
CA ASN A 358 23.97 -24.39 12.45
C ASN A 358 22.53 -23.92 12.41
N VAL A 359 22.29 -22.77 11.79
CA VAL A 359 20.95 -22.15 11.72
C VAL A 359 20.56 -21.81 10.29
N ASN A 360 19.26 -21.86 10.01
CA ASN A 360 18.71 -21.28 8.80
C ASN A 360 18.61 -19.75 8.98
N VAL A 361 19.14 -19.00 8.02
CA VAL A 361 19.23 -17.54 8.06
C VAL A 361 18.51 -16.94 6.88
N ILE A 362 17.77 -15.86 7.11
CA ILE A 362 17.17 -15.00 6.08
C ILE A 362 18.26 -14.05 5.58
N ASN A 363 18.84 -14.31 4.42
CA ASN A 363 19.84 -13.44 3.82
C ASN A 363 19.16 -12.39 2.94
N MET A 364 19.29 -11.12 3.31
CA MET A 364 18.70 -9.99 2.57
C MET A 364 19.56 -9.65 1.35
N LYS A 365 18.94 -9.65 0.16
CA LYS A 365 19.54 -9.16 -1.08
C LYS A 365 19.15 -7.69 -1.34
N THR A 366 17.92 -7.35 -1.02
CA THR A 366 17.37 -5.99 -1.03
C THR A 366 16.44 -5.85 0.18
N GLU A 367 15.78 -4.70 0.35
CA GLU A 367 14.72 -4.51 1.36
C GLU A 367 13.56 -5.51 1.22
N ILE A 368 13.43 -6.12 0.03
CA ILE A 368 12.27 -6.94 -0.36
C ILE A 368 12.66 -8.40 -0.60
N ILE A 369 13.78 -8.61 -1.28
CA ILE A 369 14.22 -9.93 -1.75
C ILE A 369 15.12 -10.59 -0.72
N THR A 370 14.78 -11.83 -0.39
CA THR A 370 15.54 -12.68 0.54
C THR A 370 16.01 -13.96 -0.13
N GLU A 371 16.93 -14.63 0.51
CA GLU A 371 17.47 -15.93 0.13
C GLU A 371 17.71 -16.77 1.40
N LYS A 372 17.45 -18.07 1.33
CA LYS A 372 17.80 -18.99 2.42
C LYS A 372 19.27 -19.35 2.36
N ILE A 373 19.99 -19.12 3.46
CA ILE A 373 21.35 -19.63 3.67
C ILE A 373 21.46 -20.34 5.01
N SER A 374 22.60 -20.98 5.28
CA SER A 374 22.94 -21.56 6.59
C SER A 374 24.19 -20.89 7.14
N GLU A 375 24.21 -20.64 8.44
CA GLU A 375 25.35 -20.08 9.16
C GLU A 375 25.60 -20.89 10.44
N ASN A 376 26.86 -21.02 10.81
CA ASN A 376 27.26 -21.53 12.13
C ASN A 376 27.43 -20.34 13.06
N LEU A 377 26.61 -20.29 14.12
CA LEU A 377 26.60 -19.20 15.11
C LEU A 377 27.07 -19.67 16.48
N PRO A 378 27.68 -18.76 17.27
CA PRO A 378 28.10 -19.06 18.62
C PRO A 378 26.90 -19.23 19.56
N VAL A 379 27.09 -20.05 20.58
CA VAL A 379 26.14 -20.27 21.66
C VAL A 379 26.74 -19.74 22.96
N LYS A 380 25.97 -18.92 23.67
CA LYS A 380 26.32 -18.40 24.98
C LYS A 380 25.20 -18.73 25.98
N ASP A 381 25.53 -19.38 27.08
CA ASP A 381 24.57 -19.79 28.11
C ASP A 381 23.36 -20.59 27.55
N GLY A 382 23.62 -21.47 26.57
CA GLY A 382 22.62 -22.28 25.90
C GLY A 382 21.71 -21.50 24.90
N ASN A 383 22.02 -20.22 24.61
CA ASN A 383 21.32 -19.39 23.67
C ASN A 383 22.18 -19.13 22.42
N VAL A 384 21.65 -19.38 21.23
CA VAL A 384 22.29 -18.99 19.98
C VAL A 384 22.24 -17.48 19.86
N VAL A 385 23.39 -16.81 19.83
CA VAL A 385 23.49 -15.36 19.83
C VAL A 385 23.73 -14.79 18.42
N ALA A 386 23.34 -13.55 18.22
CA ALA A 386 23.69 -12.80 17.02
C ALA A 386 25.22 -12.69 16.87
N SER A 387 25.70 -12.53 15.63
CA SER A 387 27.13 -12.33 15.34
C SER A 387 27.25 -11.10 14.43
N THR A 388 27.45 -9.96 15.06
CA THR A 388 27.58 -8.66 14.35
C THR A 388 28.78 -8.62 13.43
N ASP A 389 29.89 -9.33 13.78
CA ASP A 389 31.07 -9.47 12.91
C ASP A 389 30.75 -10.18 11.59
N LYS A 390 29.78 -11.06 11.58
CA LYS A 390 29.26 -11.74 10.38
C LYS A 390 28.04 -11.04 9.78
N ASP A 391 27.63 -9.89 10.32
CA ASP A 391 26.37 -9.20 10.01
C ASP A 391 25.15 -10.13 10.11
N VAL A 392 25.11 -10.98 11.16
CA VAL A 392 23.99 -11.87 11.44
C VAL A 392 23.28 -11.40 12.70
N TRP A 393 22.02 -11.06 12.56
CA TRP A 393 21.13 -10.47 13.56
C TRP A 393 20.08 -11.48 14.00
N LYS A 394 19.50 -11.30 15.17
CA LYS A 394 18.23 -11.94 15.50
C LYS A 394 17.08 -11.25 14.82
N VAL A 395 16.05 -12.01 14.47
CA VAL A 395 14.76 -11.49 14.00
C VAL A 395 13.63 -12.27 14.64
N ALA A 396 12.67 -11.58 15.21
CA ALA A 396 11.52 -12.20 15.85
C ALA A 396 10.21 -11.70 15.25
N ALA A 397 9.21 -12.59 15.15
CA ALA A 397 7.86 -12.30 14.72
C ALA A 397 6.86 -12.74 15.79
N PHE A 398 6.00 -11.82 16.25
CA PHE A 398 4.98 -12.06 17.30
C PHE A 398 3.57 -11.81 16.76
N ASP A 399 2.63 -12.67 17.14
CA ASP A 399 1.21 -12.49 16.85
C ASP A 399 0.59 -11.40 17.73
N ARG A 400 0.53 -10.17 17.22
CA ARG A 400 0.00 -9.02 17.96
C ARG A 400 -1.52 -8.85 17.88
N THR A 401 -2.17 -9.56 16.96
CA THR A 401 -3.59 -9.34 16.65
C THR A 401 -4.51 -10.18 17.52
N PHE A 402 -4.17 -11.46 17.73
CA PHE A 402 -5.02 -12.38 18.48
C PHE A 402 -4.60 -12.54 19.93
N GLY A 403 -3.45 -11.98 20.33
CA GLY A 403 -2.93 -12.09 21.69
C GLY A 403 -2.54 -13.52 22.04
N THR A 404 -2.11 -14.29 21.06
CA THR A 404 -1.58 -15.64 21.28
C THR A 404 -0.12 -15.56 21.75
N THR A 405 0.37 -16.65 22.36
CA THR A 405 1.79 -16.78 22.70
C THR A 405 2.65 -17.19 21.50
N LYS A 406 2.05 -17.30 20.31
CA LYS A 406 2.77 -17.73 19.11
C LYS A 406 3.78 -16.68 18.68
N HIS A 407 5.02 -17.13 18.60
CA HIS A 407 6.12 -16.32 18.08
C HIS A 407 7.19 -17.22 17.45
N THR A 408 8.06 -16.61 16.69
CA THR A 408 9.22 -17.26 16.07
C THR A 408 10.41 -16.34 16.23
N VAL A 409 11.51 -16.88 16.70
CA VAL A 409 12.81 -16.20 16.71
C VAL A 409 13.75 -16.93 15.75
N GLY A 410 14.34 -16.19 14.82
CA GLY A 410 15.27 -16.69 13.81
C GLY A 410 16.42 -15.72 13.60
N PHE A 411 17.06 -15.81 12.44
CA PHE A 411 18.25 -15.04 12.12
C PHE A 411 18.13 -14.37 10.76
N LEU A 412 18.68 -13.14 10.69
CA LEU A 412 18.69 -12.27 9.51
C LEU A 412 20.13 -11.86 9.22
N LYS A 413 20.55 -11.86 7.97
CA LYS A 413 21.88 -11.42 7.54
C LYS A 413 21.80 -10.24 6.56
N ASN A 414 22.84 -9.42 6.57
CA ASN A 414 23.01 -8.25 5.70
C ASN A 414 22.08 -7.08 6.05
N PHE A 415 21.77 -6.88 7.32
CA PHE A 415 21.08 -5.68 7.80
C PHE A 415 22.00 -4.47 7.91
N ASP A 416 23.25 -4.71 8.30
CA ASP A 416 24.39 -3.80 8.27
C ASP A 416 24.12 -2.44 8.97
N ALA A 417 23.71 -2.48 10.24
CA ALA A 417 23.44 -1.29 11.02
C ALA A 417 24.10 -1.37 12.42
N LYS A 418 24.53 -0.24 12.96
CA LYS A 418 25.10 -0.14 14.31
C LYS A 418 24.06 0.34 15.31
N ILE A 419 23.06 -0.50 15.56
CA ILE A 419 21.98 -0.28 16.53
C ILE A 419 21.78 -1.53 17.39
N GLY A 420 21.04 -1.40 18.47
CA GLY A 420 20.64 -2.53 19.29
C GLY A 420 19.43 -3.28 18.71
N ALA A 421 18.36 -2.55 18.34
CA ALA A 421 17.16 -3.14 17.74
C ALA A 421 16.38 -2.16 16.86
N PHE A 422 15.68 -2.73 15.88
CA PHE A 422 14.63 -2.07 15.07
C PHE A 422 13.37 -2.91 15.11
N ALA A 423 12.23 -2.33 15.49
CA ALA A 423 10.95 -3.03 15.54
C ALA A 423 9.86 -2.29 14.79
N SER A 424 8.90 -3.05 14.23
CA SER A 424 7.73 -2.53 13.52
C SER A 424 6.50 -3.40 13.75
N THR A 425 5.33 -2.77 13.87
CA THR A 425 4.03 -3.43 13.80
C THR A 425 3.38 -3.30 12.43
N TRP A 426 3.97 -2.51 11.51
CA TRP A 426 3.49 -2.39 10.15
C TRP A 426 4.17 -3.43 9.27
N ASN A 427 3.37 -4.33 8.72
CA ASN A 427 3.79 -5.28 7.69
C ASN A 427 2.59 -5.77 6.88
N PHE A 428 2.83 -6.14 5.61
CA PHE A 428 1.78 -6.55 4.70
C PHE A 428 1.07 -7.82 5.19
N HIS A 429 -0.25 -7.70 5.35
CA HIS A 429 -1.25 -8.77 5.50
C HIS A 429 -1.11 -9.66 6.73
N GLU A 430 0.07 -9.81 7.29
CA GLU A 430 0.33 -10.75 8.38
C GLU A 430 0.17 -10.12 9.76
N ASN A 431 0.35 -8.79 9.83
CA ASN A 431 0.20 -8.00 11.07
C ASN A 431 0.94 -8.55 12.29
N ASN A 432 2.10 -9.14 12.08
CA ASN A 432 2.99 -9.51 13.15
C ASN A 432 3.70 -8.26 13.71
N MET A 433 4.21 -8.32 14.93
CA MET A 433 5.27 -7.41 15.33
C MET A 433 6.60 -8.04 14.96
N ILE A 434 7.36 -7.37 14.10
CA ILE A 434 8.70 -7.79 13.68
C ILE A 434 9.72 -7.02 14.51
N VAL A 435 10.68 -7.74 15.09
CA VAL A 435 11.78 -7.16 15.88
C VAL A 435 13.09 -7.71 15.35
N ILE A 436 13.98 -6.84 14.88
CA ILE A 436 15.34 -7.17 14.42
C ILE A 436 16.29 -6.61 15.45
N GLY A 437 17.28 -7.39 15.92
CA GLY A 437 18.21 -6.87 16.91
C GLY A 437 19.53 -7.64 17.02
N SER A 438 20.54 -6.95 17.54
CA SER A 438 21.86 -7.49 17.84
C SER A 438 21.95 -8.09 19.25
N ASN A 439 21.02 -7.74 20.13
CA ASN A 439 20.94 -8.23 21.51
C ASN A 439 19.48 -8.24 22.01
N GLU A 440 19.18 -9.14 22.93
CA GLU A 440 17.84 -9.40 23.44
C GLU A 440 17.29 -8.24 24.28
N LYS A 441 18.13 -7.51 25.01
CA LYS A 441 17.70 -6.37 25.86
C LYS A 441 17.11 -5.25 25.02
N ASP A 442 17.81 -4.86 23.95
CA ASP A 442 17.33 -3.83 23.05
C ASP A 442 16.10 -4.30 22.27
N MET A 443 16.03 -5.61 21.91
CA MET A 443 14.85 -6.21 21.30
C MET A 443 13.64 -6.13 22.23
N ALA A 444 13.78 -6.48 23.50
CA ALA A 444 12.73 -6.37 24.52
C ALA A 444 12.30 -4.91 24.73
N LYS A 445 13.25 -3.99 24.78
CA LYS A 445 12.97 -2.55 24.91
C LYS A 445 12.18 -2.03 23.72
N ALA A 446 12.57 -2.40 22.49
CA ALA A 446 11.89 -2.01 21.27
C ALA A 446 10.44 -2.56 21.22
N ALA A 447 10.28 -3.86 21.50
CA ALA A 447 8.97 -4.50 21.55
C ALA A 447 8.04 -3.85 22.58
N ASN A 448 8.52 -3.61 23.81
CA ASN A 448 7.78 -2.96 24.88
C ASN A 448 7.36 -1.53 24.53
N SER A 449 8.19 -0.80 23.78
CA SER A 449 7.85 0.54 23.30
C SER A 449 6.63 0.49 22.37
N LEU A 450 6.60 -0.48 21.44
CA LEU A 450 5.47 -0.66 20.51
C LEU A 450 4.19 -1.19 21.20
N VAL A 451 4.31 -1.98 22.26
CA VAL A 451 3.17 -2.36 23.10
C VAL A 451 2.57 -1.11 23.78
N THR A 452 3.43 -0.24 24.30
CA THR A 452 3.02 1.00 25.00
C THR A 452 2.31 1.96 24.04
N THR A 453 2.85 2.18 22.85
CA THR A 453 2.28 3.07 21.84
C THR A 453 1.14 2.46 21.04
N GLN A 454 0.85 1.16 21.27
CA GLN A 454 -0.14 0.38 20.52
C GLN A 454 0.18 0.29 19.03
N GLY A 455 1.46 0.27 18.68
CA GLY A 455 2.01 0.11 17.34
C GLY A 455 2.92 1.25 16.92
N GLY A 456 3.66 1.00 15.87
CA GLY A 456 4.62 1.95 15.32
C GLY A 456 5.87 1.29 14.75
N MET A 457 6.89 2.13 14.58
CA MET A 457 8.26 1.75 14.28
C MET A 457 9.20 2.39 15.32
N VAL A 458 10.19 1.65 15.80
CA VAL A 458 11.11 2.14 16.83
C VAL A 458 12.52 1.63 16.58
N VAL A 459 13.50 2.49 16.76
CA VAL A 459 14.93 2.16 16.79
C VAL A 459 15.46 2.36 18.21
N VAL A 460 16.15 1.36 18.72
CA VAL A 460 16.74 1.33 20.08
C VAL A 460 18.22 1.00 20.01
N SER A 461 19.04 1.63 20.86
CA SER A 461 20.41 1.23 21.12
C SER A 461 20.76 1.52 22.58
N ASP A 462 21.43 0.59 23.24
CA ASP A 462 21.81 0.68 24.65
C ASP A 462 20.61 1.03 25.57
N GLU A 463 19.49 0.33 25.35
CA GLU A 463 18.20 0.50 26.04
C GLU A 463 17.57 1.91 25.89
N LYS A 464 18.11 2.76 24.99
CA LYS A 464 17.58 4.10 24.68
C LYS A 464 16.85 4.11 23.36
N ILE A 465 15.69 4.77 23.34
CA ILE A 465 14.94 5.00 22.10
C ILE A 465 15.66 6.11 21.31
N LEU A 466 16.16 5.77 20.12
CA LEU A 466 16.79 6.72 19.20
C LEU A 466 15.76 7.39 18.28
N SER A 467 14.74 6.64 17.86
CA SER A 467 13.62 7.14 17.05
C SER A 467 12.37 6.33 17.34
N LEU A 468 11.22 6.99 17.37
CA LEU A 468 9.91 6.37 17.52
C LEU A 468 8.89 7.06 16.62
N MET A 469 8.21 6.27 15.80
CA MET A 469 7.10 6.68 14.95
C MET A 469 5.85 5.92 15.38
N PRO A 470 4.94 6.52 16.16
CA PRO A 470 3.71 5.86 16.61
C PRO A 470 2.73 5.63 15.46
N LEU A 471 2.12 4.43 15.42
CA LEU A 471 1.07 4.05 14.47
C LEU A 471 -0.10 3.44 15.25
N GLN A 472 -0.86 4.28 15.93
CA GLN A 472 -1.81 3.86 16.96
C GLN A 472 -3.05 3.15 16.39
N MET A 473 -3.55 3.57 15.22
CA MET A 473 -4.73 2.96 14.61
C MET A 473 -4.34 1.65 13.94
N ALA A 474 -4.88 0.57 14.44
CA ALA A 474 -4.63 -0.80 14.00
C ALA A 474 -3.14 -1.23 14.05
N GLY A 475 -2.27 -0.43 14.67
CA GLY A 475 -0.82 -0.61 14.69
C GLY A 475 -0.14 -0.30 13.35
N ILE A 476 -0.80 0.41 12.44
CA ILE A 476 -0.34 0.66 11.05
C ILE A 476 -0.54 2.10 10.58
N VAL A 477 -1.42 2.88 11.22
CA VAL A 477 -1.72 4.27 10.84
C VAL A 477 -1.55 5.17 12.06
N SER A 478 -0.85 6.28 11.90
CA SER A 478 -0.75 7.31 12.93
C SER A 478 -2.03 8.14 13.02
N THR A 479 -2.37 8.57 14.24
CA THR A 479 -3.46 9.52 14.49
C THR A 479 -3.00 10.97 14.50
N ASP A 480 -1.71 11.20 14.30
CA ASP A 480 -1.08 12.52 14.29
C ASP A 480 -1.30 13.26 12.94
N SER A 481 -0.91 14.53 12.90
CA SER A 481 -0.94 15.32 11.67
C SER A 481 0.02 14.75 10.62
N PHE A 482 -0.24 15.03 9.34
CA PHE A 482 0.64 14.62 8.26
C PHE A 482 2.08 15.10 8.47
N GLU A 483 2.24 16.33 8.93
CA GLU A 483 3.54 16.97 9.18
C GLU A 483 4.32 16.23 10.28
N THR A 484 3.68 15.90 11.40
CA THR A 484 4.29 15.13 12.50
C THR A 484 4.70 13.73 12.03
N VAL A 485 3.86 13.07 11.24
CA VAL A 485 4.19 11.74 10.68
C VAL A 485 5.36 11.85 9.71
N LEU A 486 5.42 12.87 8.86
CA LEU A 486 6.53 13.11 7.95
C LEU A 486 7.85 13.32 8.70
N GLU A 487 7.84 14.12 9.77
CA GLU A 487 9.00 14.37 10.62
C GLU A 487 9.50 13.08 11.29
N ASN A 488 8.59 12.31 11.91
CA ASN A 488 8.92 11.05 12.56
C ASN A 488 9.46 10.02 11.54
N PHE A 489 8.87 9.96 10.36
CA PHE A 489 9.30 9.08 9.28
C PHE A 489 10.69 9.45 8.75
N ALA A 490 10.95 10.74 8.56
CA ALA A 490 12.25 11.24 8.13
C ALA A 490 13.33 10.96 9.20
N ASN A 491 13.03 11.20 10.48
CA ASN A 491 13.94 10.92 11.59
C ASN A 491 14.25 9.42 11.70
N LEU A 492 13.25 8.55 11.57
CA LEU A 492 13.45 7.10 11.59
C LEU A 492 14.45 6.63 10.51
N ASN A 493 14.25 7.10 9.28
CA ASN A 493 15.12 6.73 8.16
C ASN A 493 16.52 7.34 8.30
N ALA A 494 16.65 8.57 8.83
CA ALA A 494 17.94 9.20 9.11
C ALA A 494 18.72 8.42 10.15
N VAL A 495 18.11 8.07 11.28
CA VAL A 495 18.77 7.28 12.34
C VAL A 495 19.27 5.93 11.81
N LEU A 496 18.49 5.23 10.99
CA LEU A 496 18.90 3.97 10.38
C LEU A 496 20.04 4.15 9.36
N ALA A 497 20.01 5.22 8.58
CA ALA A 497 21.08 5.54 7.63
C ALA A 497 22.38 5.94 8.34
N ASP A 498 22.31 6.80 9.37
CA ASP A 498 23.46 7.22 10.19
C ASP A 498 24.08 6.04 10.93
N ALA A 499 23.27 5.04 11.31
CA ALA A 499 23.73 3.79 11.89
C ALA A 499 24.43 2.85 10.88
N GLY A 500 24.48 3.21 9.60
CA GLY A 500 25.17 2.47 8.55
C GLY A 500 24.29 1.50 7.75
N CYS A 501 22.97 1.47 7.96
CA CYS A 501 22.08 0.62 7.16
C CYS A 501 22.20 0.97 5.66
N LYS A 502 22.65 0.01 4.87
CA LYS A 502 22.96 0.22 3.44
C LYS A 502 21.72 0.32 2.53
N PHE A 503 20.58 -0.05 3.05
CA PHE A 503 19.33 -0.04 2.29
C PHE A 503 18.74 1.37 2.19
N LYS A 504 18.24 1.72 1.02
CA LYS A 504 17.67 3.07 0.77
C LYS A 504 16.38 3.32 1.52
N LYS A 505 15.60 2.28 1.76
CA LYS A 505 14.30 2.33 2.45
C LYS A 505 14.22 1.26 3.54
N PRO A 506 15.03 1.38 4.61
CA PRO A 506 15.14 0.32 5.62
C PRO A 506 13.81 0.04 6.36
N HIS A 507 12.90 1.01 6.41
CA HIS A 507 11.55 0.84 6.96
C HIS A 507 10.71 -0.22 6.21
N LEU A 508 11.06 -0.56 4.96
CA LEU A 508 10.40 -1.62 4.18
C LEU A 508 10.82 -3.03 4.62
N ILE A 509 11.95 -3.18 5.31
CA ILE A 509 12.46 -4.51 5.72
C ILE A 509 11.43 -5.26 6.57
N PRO A 510 10.95 -4.74 7.72
CA PRO A 510 9.95 -5.44 8.51
C PRO A 510 8.59 -5.59 7.80
N LEU A 511 8.32 -4.75 6.79
CA LEU A 511 7.10 -4.85 5.98
C LEU A 511 7.08 -6.14 5.16
N PHE A 512 8.21 -6.50 4.54
CA PHE A 512 8.30 -7.61 3.61
C PHE A 512 8.80 -8.92 4.22
N LEU A 513 9.43 -8.90 5.39
CA LEU A 513 9.93 -10.12 6.04
C LEU A 513 8.86 -11.20 6.26
N PRO A 514 7.60 -10.89 6.63
CA PRO A 514 6.55 -11.90 6.76
C PRO A 514 5.73 -12.11 5.47
N PHE A 515 5.95 -11.35 4.39
CA PHE A 515 5.06 -11.32 3.23
C PHE A 515 5.15 -12.57 2.34
N LEU A 516 4.16 -13.45 2.44
CA LEU A 516 4.11 -14.77 1.78
C LEU A 516 3.85 -14.72 0.25
N ALA A 517 3.54 -13.58 -0.33
CA ALA A 517 3.42 -13.47 -1.79
C ALA A 517 4.79 -13.40 -2.49
N LEU A 518 5.87 -13.15 -1.75
CA LEU A 518 7.23 -13.18 -2.26
C LEU A 518 7.88 -14.54 -2.06
N PRO A 519 8.74 -14.98 -2.99
CA PRO A 519 9.40 -16.29 -2.92
C PRO A 519 10.47 -16.34 -1.82
N ASP A 520 11.02 -17.58 -1.65
CA ASP A 520 12.08 -17.94 -0.73
C ASP A 520 11.67 -17.94 0.74
N ILE A 521 12.52 -17.47 1.63
CA ILE A 521 12.38 -17.62 3.06
C ILE A 521 11.69 -16.40 3.69
N ARG A 522 10.68 -16.66 4.55
CA ARG A 522 9.93 -15.64 5.30
C ARG A 522 9.79 -16.03 6.76
N ILE A 523 9.62 -15.04 7.64
CA ILE A 523 9.38 -15.27 9.06
C ILE A 523 8.00 -14.74 9.47
N LEU A 524 7.23 -15.60 10.13
CA LEU A 524 5.92 -15.28 10.69
C LEU A 524 5.90 -15.71 12.16
N SER A 525 4.91 -15.24 12.91
CA SER A 525 4.68 -15.72 14.28
C SER A 525 4.42 -17.22 14.36
N THR A 526 4.03 -17.85 13.27
CA THR A 526 3.77 -19.29 13.15
C THR A 526 5.01 -20.11 12.84
N GLY A 527 6.09 -19.51 12.37
CA GLY A 527 7.32 -20.22 12.02
C GLY A 527 8.16 -19.55 10.94
N LEU A 528 9.33 -20.11 10.69
CA LEU A 528 10.17 -19.80 9.54
C LEU A 528 9.66 -20.62 8.35
N VAL A 529 9.40 -19.98 7.22
CA VAL A 529 8.68 -20.57 6.07
C VAL A 529 9.52 -20.56 4.81
N ASP A 530 9.65 -21.72 4.18
CA ASP A 530 10.05 -21.85 2.77
C ASP A 530 8.80 -21.70 1.91
N VAL A 531 8.66 -20.55 1.26
CA VAL A 531 7.47 -20.21 0.48
C VAL A 531 7.36 -21.08 -0.78
N LYS A 532 8.47 -21.36 -1.45
CA LYS A 532 8.49 -22.19 -2.68
C LYS A 532 8.01 -23.61 -2.41
N ASN A 533 8.51 -24.21 -1.32
CA ASN A 533 8.17 -25.59 -0.96
C ASN A 533 6.94 -25.67 -0.05
N ARG A 534 6.37 -24.54 0.37
CA ARG A 534 5.23 -24.42 1.28
C ARG A 534 5.40 -25.26 2.54
N SER A 535 6.57 -25.13 3.18
CA SER A 535 6.96 -25.88 4.37
C SER A 535 7.55 -25.00 5.46
N PHE A 536 7.38 -25.43 6.71
CA PHE A 536 8.14 -24.82 7.81
C PHE A 536 9.59 -25.30 7.79
N LEU A 537 10.48 -24.40 8.14
CA LEU A 537 11.91 -24.67 8.35
C LEU A 537 12.21 -24.71 9.85
N LYS A 538 13.13 -25.57 10.26
CA LYS A 538 13.73 -25.50 11.60
C LYS A 538 14.62 -24.26 11.68
N ILE A 539 14.72 -23.66 12.85
CA ILE A 539 15.67 -22.57 13.10
C ILE A 539 17.09 -23.15 13.23
N VAL A 540 17.26 -24.11 14.15
CA VAL A 540 18.50 -24.86 14.33
C VAL A 540 18.41 -26.14 13.51
N THR A 541 19.47 -26.46 12.74
CA THR A 541 19.52 -27.58 11.78
C THR A 541 20.51 -28.67 12.17
#